data_dd00ecdfaf172e603ffce6ab7c59c3fa
#
_entry.id   dd00ecdfaf172e603ffce6ab7c59c3fa
#
_cell.length_a   1.000
_cell.length_b   1.000
_cell.length_c   1.000
_cell.angle_alpha   90.00
_cell.angle_beta   90.00
_cell.angle_gamma   90.00
#
_symmetry.space_group_name_H-M   'P 1'
#
loop_
_entity.id
_entity.type
_entity.pdbx_description
1 polymer ?
#
loop_
_entity_poly.entity_id
_entity_poly.type
_entity_poly.pdbx_seq_one_letter_code
_entity_poly.pdbx_strand_id
1 'polypeptide(L)'
;MTVERSSAGAGDTGSGSSRPIRVGISSCLLGEAVRFDGGHKRDSFLTDTFGRFVEWVPVCPEVECGLGTPRESMRLVRLGENIRLLTVKTGVDLTAQMETYVRKRIPALAPEELSGYVLKKDSPSCGLERVRVYDRHGAPTKSGRGLFAVALVARFPHLPVEEEGRLSDPKLRENFVERVFAYWRLRGLFAGAWNVGTLVRFHTAHKLILMAHSPEAYRQLGRLTAGAKALPRKELVGRYTEGFMRALAVIATPRRHTNVLQHMVGHFKNLLDGPSKAELLGAIEDYRRELVPLVVPLTLLRHHVRVHDVEYLAGQLYLEPHPKELMLRNHV
;
A
#
# COMPACT_ATOMS: atom_id res chain seq x y z
N MET A 1 -27.10 -35.92 30.33
CA MET A 1 -26.47 -34.67 30.85
C MET A 1 -25.57 -34.15 29.76
N THR A 2 -26.11 -33.23 28.97
CA THR A 2 -25.48 -32.65 27.80
C THR A 2 -24.81 -31.35 28.23
N VAL A 3 -23.49 -31.28 28.11
CA VAL A 3 -22.72 -30.07 28.46
C VAL A 3 -22.66 -29.16 27.22
N GLU A 4 -23.42 -28.10 27.26
CA GLU A 4 -23.33 -27.00 26.29
C GLU A 4 -21.99 -26.27 26.45
N ARG A 5 -21.18 -26.24 25.39
CA ARG A 5 -19.99 -25.38 25.30
C ARG A 5 -20.42 -24.01 24.79
N SER A 6 -20.45 -23.06 25.72
CA SER A 6 -20.56 -21.64 25.43
C SER A 6 -19.35 -21.17 24.62
N SER A 7 -19.56 -20.76 23.39
CA SER A 7 -18.59 -20.04 22.56
C SER A 7 -18.60 -18.58 22.98
N ALA A 8 -17.58 -18.16 23.74
CA ALA A 8 -17.34 -16.76 24.04
C ALA A 8 -16.87 -16.04 22.74
N GLY A 9 -17.64 -15.04 22.37
CA GLY A 9 -17.41 -14.24 21.15
C GLY A 9 -16.09 -13.48 21.18
N ALA A 10 -15.36 -13.55 20.09
CA ALA A 10 -14.27 -12.65 19.78
C ALA A 10 -14.87 -11.26 19.53
N GLY A 11 -14.41 -10.27 20.31
CA GLY A 11 -14.86 -8.89 20.19
C GLY A 11 -14.61 -8.33 18.79
N ASP A 12 -15.66 -7.88 18.16
CA ASP A 12 -15.68 -7.10 16.94
C ASP A 12 -15.11 -5.70 17.25
N THR A 13 -13.81 -5.52 17.08
CA THR A 13 -13.15 -4.21 17.17
C THR A 13 -13.10 -3.56 15.78
N GLY A 14 -14.14 -2.84 15.46
CA GLY A 14 -14.15 -1.91 14.34
C GLY A 14 -15.18 -2.28 13.30
N SER A 15 -16.25 -1.49 13.19
CA SER A 15 -17.20 -1.48 12.07
C SER A 15 -16.46 -1.27 10.76
N GLY A 16 -15.83 -2.33 10.27
CA GLY A 16 -15.20 -2.39 8.97
C GLY A 16 -16.29 -2.27 7.92
N SER A 17 -16.17 -1.29 7.05
CA SER A 17 -16.90 -1.20 5.80
C SER A 17 -17.03 -2.60 5.20
N SER A 18 -18.25 -3.05 4.89
CA SER A 18 -18.52 -4.31 4.19
C SER A 18 -17.98 -4.34 2.75
N ARG A 19 -17.22 -3.31 2.36
CA ARG A 19 -16.63 -3.17 1.04
C ARG A 19 -15.34 -3.97 0.94
N PRO A 20 -15.17 -4.77 -0.12
CA PRO A 20 -13.94 -5.49 -0.35
C PRO A 20 -12.77 -4.51 -0.60
N ILE A 21 -11.56 -4.95 -0.24
CA ILE A 21 -10.33 -4.22 -0.59
C ILE A 21 -9.96 -4.61 -2.01
N ARG A 22 -10.29 -3.77 -2.99
CA ARG A 22 -9.96 -4.03 -4.40
C ARG A 22 -8.58 -3.49 -4.75
N VAL A 23 -7.78 -4.34 -5.39
CA VAL A 23 -6.43 -4.00 -5.84
C VAL A 23 -6.27 -4.36 -7.30
N GLY A 24 -5.90 -3.38 -8.13
CA GLY A 24 -5.58 -3.61 -9.52
C GLY A 24 -4.28 -4.40 -9.65
N ILE A 25 -4.17 -5.24 -10.68
CA ILE A 25 -3.00 -6.07 -10.89
C ILE A 25 -2.77 -6.35 -12.37
N SER A 26 -1.51 -6.41 -12.80
CA SER A 26 -1.18 -6.95 -14.12
C SER A 26 -1.52 -8.44 -14.17
N SER A 27 -2.45 -8.84 -15.05
CA SER A 27 -3.06 -10.20 -15.11
C SER A 27 -2.05 -11.35 -15.12
N CYS A 28 -0.90 -11.15 -15.78
CA CYS A 28 0.16 -12.16 -15.82
C CYS A 28 0.74 -12.53 -14.45
N LEU A 29 0.60 -11.67 -13.43
CA LEU A 29 1.04 -11.91 -12.05
C LEU A 29 0.12 -12.86 -11.29
N LEU A 30 -1.13 -13.02 -11.75
CA LEU A 30 -2.09 -14.00 -11.22
C LEU A 30 -1.94 -15.39 -11.84
N GLY A 31 -1.07 -15.54 -12.85
CA GLY A 31 -0.90 -16.80 -13.57
C GLY A 31 -1.66 -16.88 -14.90
N GLU A 32 -2.29 -15.78 -15.34
CA GLU A 32 -2.93 -15.75 -16.64
C GLU A 32 -1.89 -15.75 -17.78
N ALA A 33 -2.12 -16.58 -18.79
CA ALA A 33 -1.24 -16.78 -19.93
C ALA A 33 -1.35 -15.65 -20.98
N VAL A 34 -1.16 -14.40 -20.52
CA VAL A 34 -1.37 -13.16 -21.33
C VAL A 34 -0.09 -12.47 -21.76
N ARG A 35 1.08 -13.07 -21.51
CA ARG A 35 2.35 -12.50 -21.96
C ARG A 35 2.54 -12.70 -23.46
N PHE A 36 3.49 -11.92 -24.04
CA PHE A 36 3.80 -11.98 -25.46
C PHE A 36 4.21 -13.40 -25.94
N ASP A 37 4.81 -14.19 -25.06
CA ASP A 37 5.25 -15.57 -25.29
C ASP A 37 4.18 -16.62 -24.98
N GLY A 38 2.97 -16.23 -24.63
CA GLY A 38 1.90 -17.15 -24.19
C GLY A 38 2.07 -17.66 -22.76
N GLY A 39 3.07 -17.18 -22.03
CA GLY A 39 3.33 -17.54 -20.64
C GLY A 39 2.70 -16.61 -19.62
N HIS A 40 3.09 -16.79 -18.35
CA HIS A 40 2.71 -15.95 -17.22
C HIS A 40 3.90 -15.63 -16.31
N LYS A 41 3.69 -14.83 -15.28
CA LYS A 41 4.65 -14.52 -14.21
C LYS A 41 3.96 -14.52 -12.85
N ARG A 42 3.24 -15.64 -12.55
CA ARG A 42 2.54 -15.80 -11.27
C ARG A 42 3.49 -15.50 -10.11
N ASP A 43 3.03 -14.67 -9.19
CA ASP A 43 3.73 -14.31 -7.97
C ASP A 43 3.02 -14.94 -6.76
N SER A 44 3.73 -15.78 -6.00
CA SER A 44 3.14 -16.55 -4.91
C SER A 44 2.71 -15.67 -3.73
N PHE A 45 3.46 -14.60 -3.42
CA PHE A 45 3.04 -13.68 -2.37
C PHE A 45 1.70 -13.02 -2.74
N LEU A 46 1.56 -12.55 -3.98
CA LEU A 46 0.33 -11.91 -4.43
C LEU A 46 -0.84 -12.88 -4.47
N THR A 47 -0.65 -14.10 -5.01
CA THR A 47 -1.74 -15.05 -5.18
C THR A 47 -2.09 -15.82 -3.90
N ASP A 48 -1.09 -16.29 -3.15
CA ASP A 48 -1.30 -17.27 -2.08
C ASP A 48 -1.36 -16.64 -0.68
N THR A 49 -0.79 -15.43 -0.53
CA THR A 49 -0.74 -14.73 0.75
C THR A 49 -1.63 -13.48 0.72
N PHE A 50 -1.27 -12.46 -0.05
CA PHE A 50 -1.99 -11.19 -0.07
C PHE A 50 -3.39 -11.31 -0.71
N GLY A 51 -3.55 -12.17 -1.71
CA GLY A 51 -4.82 -12.43 -2.38
C GLY A 51 -5.93 -12.99 -1.49
N ARG A 52 -5.60 -13.48 -0.29
CA ARG A 52 -6.62 -13.91 0.70
C ARG A 52 -7.35 -12.73 1.35
N PHE A 53 -6.80 -11.53 1.25
CA PHE A 53 -7.30 -10.33 1.93
C PHE A 53 -7.79 -9.24 0.98
N VAL A 54 -7.68 -9.46 -0.33
CA VAL A 54 -8.07 -8.48 -1.36
C VAL A 54 -8.82 -9.14 -2.50
N GLU A 55 -9.63 -8.35 -3.19
CA GLU A 55 -10.19 -8.72 -4.49
C GLU A 55 -9.33 -8.14 -5.60
N TRP A 56 -8.83 -9.00 -6.47
CA TRP A 56 -8.02 -8.58 -7.60
C TRP A 56 -8.88 -8.03 -8.75
N VAL A 57 -8.45 -6.90 -9.29
CA VAL A 57 -8.97 -6.35 -10.56
C VAL A 57 -7.88 -6.52 -11.62
N PRO A 58 -7.90 -7.65 -12.37
CA PRO A 58 -6.87 -7.95 -13.35
C PRO A 58 -6.98 -7.04 -14.57
N VAL A 59 -5.84 -6.60 -15.09
CA VAL A 59 -5.74 -5.80 -16.32
C VAL A 59 -4.50 -6.24 -17.09
N CYS A 60 -4.68 -6.54 -18.38
CA CYS A 60 -3.58 -6.71 -19.31
C CYS A 60 -3.69 -5.69 -20.44
N PRO A 61 -2.99 -4.54 -20.37
CA PRO A 61 -3.11 -3.48 -21.37
C PRO A 61 -2.82 -3.97 -22.81
N GLU A 62 -1.91 -4.92 -22.94
CA GLU A 62 -1.48 -5.44 -24.24
C GLU A 62 -2.53 -6.36 -24.88
N VAL A 63 -3.19 -7.20 -24.09
CA VAL A 63 -4.29 -8.04 -24.59
C VAL A 63 -5.57 -7.22 -24.80
N GLU A 64 -5.91 -6.38 -23.82
CA GLU A 64 -7.13 -5.57 -23.85
C GLU A 64 -7.13 -4.51 -24.96
N CYS A 65 -5.93 -4.04 -25.39
CA CYS A 65 -5.85 -3.15 -26.55
C CYS A 65 -5.91 -3.89 -27.92
N GLY A 66 -6.07 -5.22 -27.91
CA GLY A 66 -6.29 -6.01 -29.13
C GLY A 66 -5.04 -6.65 -29.73
N LEU A 67 -3.90 -6.72 -29.01
CA LEU A 67 -2.67 -7.31 -29.54
C LEU A 67 -2.65 -8.85 -29.49
N GLY A 68 -3.59 -9.48 -28.76
CA GLY A 68 -3.69 -10.93 -28.65
C GLY A 68 -2.56 -11.62 -27.86
N THR A 69 -2.57 -12.96 -27.91
CA THR A 69 -1.55 -13.83 -27.29
C THR A 69 -1.46 -15.13 -28.11
N PRO A 70 -0.28 -15.61 -28.53
CA PRO A 70 1.01 -14.94 -28.43
C PRO A 70 1.12 -13.73 -29.35
N ARG A 71 2.10 -12.86 -29.12
CA ARG A 71 2.36 -11.66 -29.93
C ARG A 71 3.84 -11.35 -30.02
N GLU A 72 4.19 -10.48 -30.93
CA GLU A 72 5.56 -9.97 -31.01
C GLU A 72 5.91 -9.16 -29.75
N SER A 73 7.13 -9.33 -29.24
CA SER A 73 7.61 -8.52 -28.12
C SER A 73 7.75 -7.05 -28.53
N MET A 74 7.55 -6.15 -27.55
CA MET A 74 7.55 -4.71 -27.74
C MET A 74 8.61 -4.04 -26.87
N ARG A 75 9.03 -2.86 -27.28
CA ARG A 75 9.96 -2.01 -26.53
C ARG A 75 9.62 -0.54 -26.68
N LEU A 76 10.05 0.25 -25.70
CA LEU A 76 10.00 1.71 -25.80
C LEU A 76 11.22 2.19 -26.57
N VAL A 77 11.00 3.04 -27.58
CA VAL A 77 12.06 3.62 -28.41
C VAL A 77 11.95 5.15 -28.41
N ARG A 78 13.05 5.83 -28.23
CA ARG A 78 13.13 7.30 -28.29
C ARG A 78 13.34 7.74 -29.73
N LEU A 79 12.37 8.44 -30.30
CA LEU A 79 12.43 9.07 -31.61
C LEU A 79 12.30 10.59 -31.44
N GLY A 80 13.43 11.29 -31.49
CA GLY A 80 13.49 12.70 -31.12
C GLY A 80 13.15 12.92 -29.65
N GLU A 81 12.19 13.77 -29.36
CA GLU A 81 11.69 14.03 -28.00
C GLU A 81 10.61 13.03 -27.55
N ASN A 82 10.05 12.25 -28.46
CA ASN A 82 8.95 11.35 -28.17
C ASN A 82 9.43 9.93 -27.87
N ILE A 83 8.71 9.27 -26.95
CA ILE A 83 8.87 7.84 -26.69
C ILE A 83 7.74 7.10 -27.41
N ARG A 84 8.09 6.08 -28.21
CA ARG A 84 7.18 5.25 -28.98
C ARG A 84 7.20 3.81 -28.49
N LEU A 85 6.09 3.12 -28.60
CA LEU A 85 5.96 1.69 -28.34
C LEU A 85 6.06 0.94 -29.69
N LEU A 86 7.20 0.31 -29.94
CA LEU A 86 7.46 -0.39 -31.18
C LEU A 86 7.59 -1.90 -30.97
N THR A 87 7.14 -2.69 -31.93
CA THR A 87 7.48 -4.12 -31.99
C THR A 87 8.96 -4.30 -32.26
N VAL A 88 9.55 -5.38 -31.74
CA VAL A 88 11.03 -5.56 -31.77
C VAL A 88 11.53 -6.02 -33.14
N LYS A 89 10.78 -6.91 -33.84
CA LYS A 89 11.21 -7.49 -35.12
C LYS A 89 10.69 -6.67 -36.31
N THR A 90 9.41 -6.32 -36.30
CA THR A 90 8.77 -5.66 -37.47
C THR A 90 8.81 -4.13 -37.38
N GLY A 91 9.13 -3.53 -36.21
CA GLY A 91 9.19 -2.08 -36.03
C GLY A 91 7.84 -1.36 -36.11
N VAL A 92 6.72 -2.08 -36.04
CA VAL A 92 5.37 -1.49 -36.07
C VAL A 92 5.17 -0.58 -34.87
N ASP A 93 4.67 0.63 -35.09
CA ASP A 93 4.35 1.59 -34.03
C ASP A 93 2.95 1.30 -33.45
N LEU A 94 2.91 0.86 -32.20
CA LEU A 94 1.71 0.52 -31.45
C LEU A 94 1.29 1.63 -30.46
N THR A 95 1.97 2.78 -30.47
CA THR A 95 1.76 3.87 -29.50
C THR A 95 0.33 4.37 -29.54
N ALA A 96 -0.21 4.71 -30.71
CA ALA A 96 -1.57 5.25 -30.85
C ALA A 96 -2.66 4.25 -30.43
N GLN A 97 -2.45 2.96 -30.72
CA GLN A 97 -3.36 1.88 -30.28
C GLN A 97 -3.37 1.77 -28.75
N MET A 98 -2.22 1.71 -28.13
CA MET A 98 -2.09 1.66 -26.67
C MET A 98 -2.66 2.92 -26.00
N GLU A 99 -2.35 4.11 -26.49
CA GLU A 99 -2.87 5.37 -25.97
C GLU A 99 -4.40 5.46 -26.07
N THR A 100 -4.97 4.96 -27.17
CA THR A 100 -6.43 4.92 -27.36
C THR A 100 -7.08 4.00 -26.33
N TYR A 101 -6.51 2.83 -26.08
CA TYR A 101 -6.95 1.92 -25.04
C TYR A 101 -6.84 2.57 -23.64
N VAL A 102 -5.68 3.13 -23.31
CA VAL A 102 -5.39 3.77 -22.02
C VAL A 102 -6.38 4.89 -21.71
N ARG A 103 -6.68 5.75 -22.70
CA ARG A 103 -7.68 6.83 -22.55
C ARG A 103 -9.07 6.33 -22.17
N LYS A 104 -9.46 5.13 -22.59
CA LYS A 104 -10.75 4.51 -22.26
C LYS A 104 -10.68 3.74 -20.93
N ARG A 105 -9.64 2.93 -20.75
CA ARG A 105 -9.53 2.00 -19.62
C ARG A 105 -9.23 2.69 -18.29
N ILE A 106 -8.38 3.71 -18.27
CA ILE A 106 -8.01 4.38 -17.02
C ILE A 106 -9.20 5.06 -16.33
N PRO A 107 -10.07 5.82 -17.01
CA PRO A 107 -11.30 6.32 -16.39
C PRO A 107 -12.24 5.21 -15.92
N ALA A 108 -12.34 4.11 -16.67
CA ALA A 108 -13.18 2.95 -16.33
C ALA A 108 -12.71 2.19 -15.07
N LEU A 109 -11.51 2.46 -14.55
CA LEU A 109 -11.05 1.95 -13.24
C LEU A 109 -11.59 2.77 -12.05
N ALA A 110 -12.15 3.96 -12.26
CA ALA A 110 -12.63 4.78 -11.16
C ALA A 110 -13.80 4.14 -10.37
N PRO A 111 -14.81 3.52 -11.01
CA PRO A 111 -15.89 2.80 -10.32
C PRO A 111 -15.41 1.56 -9.54
N GLU A 112 -14.25 0.98 -9.90
CA GLU A 112 -13.69 -0.18 -9.21
C GLU A 112 -13.22 0.16 -7.79
N GLU A 113 -13.11 1.45 -7.48
CA GLU A 113 -12.73 1.91 -6.14
C GLU A 113 -11.43 1.27 -5.62
N LEU A 114 -10.39 1.19 -6.44
CA LEU A 114 -9.13 0.55 -6.12
C LEU A 114 -8.45 1.17 -4.89
N SER A 115 -7.89 0.32 -4.05
CA SER A 115 -7.10 0.69 -2.86
C SER A 115 -5.59 0.53 -3.06
N GLY A 116 -5.18 -0.08 -4.17
CA GLY A 116 -3.80 -0.24 -4.59
C GLY A 116 -3.71 -0.76 -6.01
N TYR A 117 -2.49 -0.81 -6.55
CA TYR A 117 -2.21 -1.42 -7.85
C TYR A 117 -0.83 -2.07 -7.88
N VAL A 118 -0.74 -3.31 -8.38
CA VAL A 118 0.54 -4.01 -8.59
C VAL A 118 0.80 -4.15 -10.09
N LEU A 119 1.88 -3.56 -10.53
CA LEU A 119 2.29 -3.52 -11.94
C LEU A 119 3.41 -4.53 -12.22
N LYS A 120 3.42 -5.08 -13.45
CA LYS A 120 4.50 -5.93 -13.94
C LYS A 120 5.73 -5.09 -14.25
N LYS A 121 6.87 -5.35 -13.57
CA LYS A 121 8.13 -4.67 -13.81
C LYS A 121 8.67 -4.93 -15.22
N ASP A 122 9.51 -4.03 -15.71
CA ASP A 122 10.20 -4.11 -16.99
C ASP A 122 9.28 -4.19 -18.22
N SER A 123 7.94 -4.07 -18.07
CA SER A 123 7.01 -4.05 -19.19
C SER A 123 6.92 -2.66 -19.82
N PRO A 124 6.96 -2.54 -21.17
CA PRO A 124 6.81 -1.26 -21.84
C PRO A 124 5.42 -0.65 -21.68
N SER A 125 4.43 -1.46 -21.25
CA SER A 125 3.06 -1.03 -20.95
C SER A 125 2.85 -0.77 -19.47
N CYS A 126 3.27 -1.71 -18.59
CA CYS A 126 2.96 -1.73 -17.16
C CYS A 126 4.10 -1.25 -16.25
N GLY A 127 5.37 -1.24 -16.71
CA GLY A 127 6.49 -0.92 -15.83
C GLY A 127 6.37 0.48 -15.21
N LEU A 128 6.47 0.54 -13.88
CA LEU A 128 6.30 1.79 -13.13
C LEU A 128 7.49 2.72 -13.26
N GLU A 129 8.69 2.13 -13.16
CA GLU A 129 9.95 2.86 -13.19
C GLU A 129 11.04 2.05 -13.90
N ARG A 130 12.08 2.75 -14.38
CA ARG A 130 13.31 2.14 -14.93
C ARG A 130 13.05 1.18 -16.11
N VAL A 131 11.96 1.34 -16.84
CA VAL A 131 11.72 0.61 -18.08
C VAL A 131 12.78 1.00 -19.11
N ARG A 132 13.26 0.01 -19.86
CA ARG A 132 14.25 0.24 -20.91
C ARG A 132 13.66 1.06 -22.05
N VAL A 133 14.31 2.19 -22.35
CA VAL A 133 14.05 3.00 -23.54
C VAL A 133 15.26 2.89 -24.44
N TYR A 134 15.05 2.44 -25.65
CA TYR A 134 16.11 2.27 -26.65
C TYR A 134 16.24 3.53 -27.49
N ASP A 135 17.46 3.91 -27.81
CA ASP A 135 17.72 4.97 -28.77
C ASP A 135 17.61 4.45 -30.22
N ARG A 136 17.87 5.34 -31.20
CA ARG A 136 17.86 4.99 -32.64
C ARG A 136 18.94 3.98 -33.03
N HIS A 137 19.98 3.81 -32.22
CA HIS A 137 21.07 2.86 -32.43
C HIS A 137 20.86 1.53 -31.68
N GLY A 138 19.75 1.40 -30.93
CA GLY A 138 19.41 0.21 -30.18
C GLY A 138 20.06 0.14 -28.78
N ALA A 139 20.70 1.22 -28.29
CA ALA A 139 21.29 1.28 -26.98
C ALA A 139 20.17 1.55 -25.92
N PRO A 140 20.04 0.72 -24.84
CA PRO A 140 19.01 0.91 -23.84
C PRO A 140 19.46 1.85 -22.71
N THR A 141 18.55 2.72 -22.26
CA THR A 141 18.63 3.44 -20.99
C THR A 141 17.48 3.01 -20.07
N LYS A 142 17.72 2.90 -18.76
CA LYS A 142 16.68 2.58 -17.78
C LYS A 142 15.99 3.85 -17.26
N SER A 143 15.37 4.62 -18.16
CA SER A 143 14.78 5.94 -17.87
C SER A 143 13.28 6.02 -18.14
N GLY A 144 12.69 4.97 -18.68
CA GLY A 144 11.29 4.96 -19.11
C GLY A 144 10.30 4.52 -18.04
N ARG A 145 9.04 4.69 -18.41
CA ARG A 145 7.85 4.19 -17.72
C ARG A 145 6.87 3.64 -18.75
N GLY A 146 6.14 2.61 -18.39
CA GLY A 146 5.11 2.02 -19.26
C GLY A 146 3.95 2.99 -19.50
N LEU A 147 3.39 2.96 -20.72
CA LEU A 147 2.35 3.92 -21.13
C LEU A 147 1.09 3.84 -20.24
N PHE A 148 0.67 2.64 -19.87
CA PHE A 148 -0.45 2.43 -18.94
C PHE A 148 -0.09 2.91 -17.52
N ALA A 149 1.11 2.61 -17.03
CA ALA A 149 1.55 3.01 -15.70
C ALA A 149 1.59 4.52 -15.53
N VAL A 150 2.07 5.26 -16.54
CA VAL A 150 2.09 6.74 -16.53
C VAL A 150 0.68 7.30 -16.37
N ALA A 151 -0.26 6.81 -17.16
CA ALA A 151 -1.64 7.29 -17.12
C ALA A 151 -2.36 6.90 -15.83
N LEU A 152 -2.10 5.71 -15.30
CA LEU A 152 -2.65 5.23 -14.03
C LEU A 152 -2.25 6.16 -12.88
N VAL A 153 -0.96 6.43 -12.73
CA VAL A 153 -0.44 7.28 -11.65
C VAL A 153 -0.90 8.72 -11.81
N ALA A 154 -0.96 9.24 -13.02
CA ALA A 154 -1.47 10.59 -13.29
C ALA A 154 -2.94 10.74 -12.90
N ARG A 155 -3.77 9.71 -13.19
CA ARG A 155 -5.20 9.73 -12.88
C ARG A 155 -5.52 9.49 -11.42
N PHE A 156 -4.72 8.68 -10.73
CA PHE A 156 -4.92 8.28 -9.34
C PHE A 156 -3.68 8.60 -8.48
N PRO A 157 -3.37 9.88 -8.23
CA PRO A 157 -2.09 10.30 -7.63
C PRO A 157 -1.90 9.83 -6.18
N HIS A 158 -2.99 9.46 -5.49
CA HIS A 158 -2.95 8.98 -4.10
C HIS A 158 -3.04 7.46 -3.98
N LEU A 159 -3.26 6.76 -5.08
CA LEU A 159 -3.34 5.31 -5.10
C LEU A 159 -1.95 4.71 -4.80
N PRO A 160 -1.82 3.79 -3.83
CA PRO A 160 -0.61 2.99 -3.68
C PRO A 160 -0.34 2.16 -4.94
N VAL A 161 0.75 2.43 -5.63
CA VAL A 161 1.19 1.67 -6.81
C VAL A 161 2.59 1.16 -6.56
N GLU A 162 2.85 -0.12 -6.90
CA GLU A 162 4.16 -0.74 -6.78
C GLU A 162 4.39 -1.80 -7.87
N GLU A 163 5.64 -2.17 -8.11
CA GLU A 163 6.00 -3.29 -9.00
C GLU A 163 6.20 -4.57 -8.18
N GLU A 164 5.79 -5.73 -8.74
CA GLU A 164 5.95 -7.01 -8.07
C GLU A 164 7.41 -7.31 -7.70
N GLY A 165 8.34 -6.92 -8.56
CA GLY A 165 9.77 -7.11 -8.30
C GLY A 165 10.27 -6.36 -7.06
N ARG A 166 9.70 -5.20 -6.75
CA ARG A 166 10.05 -4.41 -5.56
C ARG A 166 9.40 -4.97 -4.30
N LEU A 167 8.26 -5.65 -4.44
CA LEU A 167 7.60 -6.35 -3.33
C LEU A 167 8.39 -7.59 -2.83
N SER A 168 9.48 -7.96 -3.50
CA SER A 168 10.44 -8.93 -2.96
C SER A 168 11.24 -8.38 -1.77
N ASP A 169 11.40 -7.06 -1.67
CA ASP A 169 11.99 -6.40 -0.51
C ASP A 169 10.93 -6.33 0.63
N PRO A 170 11.22 -6.90 1.81
CA PRO A 170 10.26 -6.95 2.91
C PRO A 170 9.80 -5.56 3.39
N LYS A 171 10.68 -4.56 3.42
CA LYS A 171 10.36 -3.20 3.88
C LYS A 171 9.45 -2.48 2.89
N LEU A 172 9.70 -2.64 1.59
CA LEU A 172 8.84 -2.11 0.52
C LEU A 172 7.48 -2.81 0.49
N ARG A 173 7.46 -4.12 0.69
CA ARG A 173 6.25 -4.94 0.76
C ARG A 173 5.37 -4.51 1.92
N GLU A 174 5.93 -4.39 3.13
CA GLU A 174 5.20 -3.90 4.32
C GLU A 174 4.62 -2.51 4.06
N ASN A 175 5.42 -1.56 3.59
CA ASN A 175 4.97 -0.21 3.31
C ASN A 175 3.84 -0.18 2.27
N PHE A 176 3.95 -0.94 1.18
CA PHE A 176 2.91 -1.01 0.15
C PHE A 176 1.60 -1.53 0.74
N VAL A 177 1.63 -2.66 1.45
CA VAL A 177 0.43 -3.26 2.02
C VAL A 177 -0.19 -2.36 3.08
N GLU A 178 0.59 -1.77 3.98
CA GLU A 178 0.10 -0.81 4.97
C GLU A 178 -0.62 0.37 4.30
N ARG A 179 -0.06 0.91 3.20
CA ARG A 179 -0.68 1.97 2.42
C ARG A 179 -1.99 1.54 1.77
N VAL A 180 -2.09 0.32 1.27
CA VAL A 180 -3.33 -0.23 0.69
C VAL A 180 -4.45 -0.26 1.73
N PHE A 181 -4.19 -0.83 2.91
CA PHE A 181 -5.17 -0.88 4.00
C PHE A 181 -5.53 0.52 4.55
N ALA A 182 -4.53 1.40 4.69
CA ALA A 182 -4.75 2.77 5.14
C ALA A 182 -5.59 3.59 4.14
N TYR A 183 -5.31 3.45 2.84
CA TYR A 183 -6.07 4.13 1.79
C TYR A 183 -7.50 3.61 1.69
N TRP A 184 -7.70 2.31 1.83
CA TRP A 184 -9.03 1.70 1.90
C TRP A 184 -9.85 2.29 3.06
N ARG A 185 -9.28 2.38 4.27
CA ARG A 185 -9.94 2.98 5.44
C ARG A 185 -10.24 4.46 5.20
N LEU A 186 -9.30 5.22 4.65
CA LEU A 186 -9.47 6.64 4.36
C LEU A 186 -10.61 6.88 3.35
N ARG A 187 -10.67 6.08 2.30
CA ARG A 187 -11.77 6.14 1.32
C ARG A 187 -13.11 5.78 1.96
N GLY A 188 -13.14 4.75 2.81
CA GLY A 188 -14.32 4.36 3.58
C GLY A 188 -14.84 5.50 4.46
N LEU A 189 -13.94 6.23 5.13
CA LEU A 189 -14.30 7.41 5.90
C LEU A 189 -15.03 8.46 5.04
N PHE A 190 -14.46 8.82 3.89
CA PHE A 190 -14.97 9.91 3.08
C PHE A 190 -16.12 9.54 2.13
N ALA A 191 -16.34 8.25 1.87
CA ALA A 191 -17.47 7.76 1.10
C ALA A 191 -18.79 7.75 1.89
N GLY A 192 -18.70 7.67 3.22
CA GLY A 192 -19.88 7.64 4.12
C GLY A 192 -20.33 9.03 4.58
N ALA A 193 -21.31 9.03 5.46
CA ALA A 193 -21.75 10.22 6.19
C ALA A 193 -20.74 10.58 7.28
N TRP A 194 -19.65 11.25 6.92
CA TRP A 194 -18.62 11.68 7.86
C TRP A 194 -18.82 13.10 8.39
N ASN A 195 -18.25 13.39 9.53
CA ASN A 195 -18.18 14.71 10.14
C ASN A 195 -16.77 14.94 10.72
N VAL A 196 -16.52 16.15 11.26
CA VAL A 196 -15.22 16.47 11.87
C VAL A 196 -14.86 15.51 13.01
N GLY A 197 -15.83 15.07 13.81
CA GLY A 197 -15.60 14.11 14.89
C GLY A 197 -15.13 12.73 14.38
N THR A 198 -15.70 12.23 13.27
CA THR A 198 -15.25 10.98 12.65
C THR A 198 -13.86 11.13 12.06
N LEU A 199 -13.52 12.30 11.45
CA LEU A 199 -12.17 12.59 10.97
C LEU A 199 -11.15 12.64 12.13
N VAL A 200 -11.51 13.27 13.25
CA VAL A 200 -10.67 13.30 14.46
C VAL A 200 -10.40 11.88 14.97
N ARG A 201 -11.43 11.03 15.09
CA ARG A 201 -11.26 9.63 15.50
C ARG A 201 -10.36 8.86 14.53
N PHE A 202 -10.58 9.01 13.23
CA PHE A 202 -9.73 8.40 12.21
C PHE A 202 -8.27 8.85 12.33
N HIS A 203 -8.04 10.16 12.48
CA HIS A 203 -6.70 10.72 12.67
C HIS A 203 -6.05 10.19 13.94
N THR A 204 -6.79 10.13 15.04
CA THR A 204 -6.30 9.60 16.33
C THR A 204 -5.88 8.13 16.20
N ALA A 205 -6.68 7.29 15.56
CA ALA A 205 -6.35 5.87 15.35
C ALA A 205 -5.10 5.67 14.48
N HIS A 206 -4.80 6.58 13.54
CA HIS A 206 -3.62 6.52 12.66
C HIS A 206 -2.41 7.33 13.17
N LYS A 207 -2.53 7.97 14.32
CA LYS A 207 -1.52 8.92 14.82
C LYS A 207 -0.13 8.32 14.93
N LEU A 208 0.00 7.12 15.50
CA LEU A 208 1.27 6.44 15.68
C LEU A 208 1.85 5.91 14.36
N ILE A 209 1.03 5.49 13.41
CA ILE A 209 1.46 5.17 12.04
C ILE A 209 2.07 6.41 11.40
N LEU A 210 1.35 7.52 11.38
CA LEU A 210 1.85 8.78 10.82
C LEU A 210 3.16 9.23 11.46
N MET A 211 3.30 9.07 12.78
CA MET A 211 4.52 9.40 13.50
C MET A 211 5.71 8.50 13.09
N ALA A 212 5.46 7.21 12.81
CA ALA A 212 6.49 6.29 12.33
C ALA A 212 6.97 6.62 10.92
N HIS A 213 6.08 7.07 10.04
CA HIS A 213 6.41 7.41 8.66
C HIS A 213 6.96 8.84 8.51
N SER A 214 6.28 9.83 9.05
CA SER A 214 6.66 11.24 8.95
C SER A 214 6.18 12.06 10.14
N PRO A 215 7.04 12.31 11.15
CA PRO A 215 6.70 13.16 12.29
C PRO A 215 6.29 14.59 11.89
N GLU A 216 6.80 15.10 10.79
CA GLU A 216 6.41 16.40 10.26
C GLU A 216 4.97 16.39 9.72
N ALA A 217 4.67 15.44 8.82
CA ALA A 217 3.33 15.30 8.27
C ALA A 217 2.29 14.99 9.37
N TYR A 218 2.66 14.19 10.37
CA TYR A 218 1.83 13.98 11.56
C TYR A 218 1.42 15.31 12.22
N ARG A 219 2.38 16.22 12.45
CA ARG A 219 2.09 17.55 13.03
C ARG A 219 1.24 18.42 12.09
N GLN A 220 1.51 18.39 10.79
CA GLN A 220 0.76 19.16 9.79
C GLN A 220 -0.70 18.68 9.71
N LEU A 221 -0.92 17.37 9.64
CA LEU A 221 -2.26 16.77 9.59
C LEU A 221 -3.02 16.99 10.91
N GLY A 222 -2.32 16.96 12.05
CA GLY A 222 -2.90 17.29 13.34
C GLY A 222 -3.45 18.73 13.38
N ARG A 223 -2.67 19.72 12.88
CA ARG A 223 -3.13 21.11 12.75
C ARG A 223 -4.30 21.25 11.77
N LEU A 224 -4.23 20.56 10.62
CA LEU A 224 -5.31 20.53 9.65
C LEU A 224 -6.62 19.98 10.25
N THR A 225 -6.52 18.90 11.01
CA THR A 225 -7.66 18.27 11.68
C THR A 225 -8.24 19.17 12.79
N ALA A 226 -7.38 19.83 13.57
CA ALA A 226 -7.82 20.80 14.59
C ALA A 226 -8.55 22.00 13.98
N GLY A 227 -8.08 22.49 12.82
CA GLY A 227 -8.70 23.60 12.07
C GLY A 227 -9.82 23.18 11.10
N ALA A 228 -10.26 21.94 11.12
CA ALA A 228 -11.15 21.36 10.11
C ALA A 228 -12.47 22.09 9.90
N LYS A 229 -13.02 22.73 10.95
CA LYS A 229 -14.28 23.50 10.88
C LYS A 229 -14.17 24.79 10.04
N ALA A 230 -12.97 25.32 9.86
CA ALA A 230 -12.73 26.56 9.12
C ALA A 230 -12.57 26.33 7.60
N LEU A 231 -12.52 25.08 7.13
CA LEU A 231 -12.27 24.77 5.74
C LEU A 231 -13.52 24.23 5.04
N PRO A 232 -13.70 24.55 3.74
CA PRO A 232 -14.69 23.88 2.91
C PRO A 232 -14.46 22.37 2.89
N ARG A 233 -15.55 21.59 2.96
CA ARG A 233 -15.48 20.11 3.08
C ARG A 233 -14.65 19.47 1.98
N LYS A 234 -14.80 19.89 0.72
CA LYS A 234 -14.05 19.35 -0.43
C LYS A 234 -12.55 19.64 -0.31
N GLU A 235 -12.19 20.84 0.13
CA GLU A 235 -10.80 21.23 0.34
C GLU A 235 -10.16 20.44 1.47
N LEU A 236 -10.86 20.30 2.60
CA LEU A 236 -10.39 19.50 3.75
C LEU A 236 -10.12 18.04 3.33
N VAL A 237 -11.05 17.41 2.61
CA VAL A 237 -10.88 16.04 2.10
C VAL A 237 -9.66 15.95 1.19
N GLY A 238 -9.49 16.86 0.23
CA GLY A 238 -8.36 16.84 -0.69
C GLY A 238 -7.02 17.00 0.05
N ARG A 239 -6.90 18.04 0.89
CA ARG A 239 -5.66 18.31 1.66
C ARG A 239 -5.32 17.20 2.65
N TYR A 240 -6.33 16.63 3.33
CA TYR A 240 -6.11 15.54 4.26
C TYR A 240 -5.67 14.27 3.53
N THR A 241 -6.35 13.89 2.43
CA THR A 241 -6.02 12.72 1.62
C THR A 241 -4.59 12.82 1.08
N GLU A 242 -4.24 13.94 0.47
CA GLU A 242 -2.90 14.19 -0.06
C GLU A 242 -1.82 14.08 1.03
N GLY A 243 -2.00 14.81 2.14
CA GLY A 243 -1.04 14.82 3.24
C GLY A 243 -0.88 13.45 3.89
N PHE A 244 -2.00 12.72 4.09
CA PHE A 244 -2.02 11.39 4.69
C PHE A 244 -1.29 10.36 3.81
N MET A 245 -1.64 10.28 2.54
CA MET A 245 -1.03 9.30 1.64
C MET A 245 0.44 9.63 1.33
N ARG A 246 0.79 10.92 1.22
CA ARG A 246 2.18 11.35 1.09
C ARG A 246 3.02 10.99 2.32
N ALA A 247 2.47 11.15 3.51
CA ALA A 247 3.15 10.74 4.75
C ALA A 247 3.48 9.25 4.74
N LEU A 248 2.51 8.41 4.41
CA LEU A 248 2.66 6.95 4.37
C LEU A 248 3.57 6.46 3.24
N ALA A 249 3.76 7.24 2.18
CA ALA A 249 4.72 6.92 1.12
C ALA A 249 6.18 6.97 1.60
N VAL A 250 6.46 7.65 2.70
CA VAL A 250 7.79 7.65 3.33
C VAL A 250 7.95 6.35 4.11
N ILE A 251 8.98 5.55 3.79
CA ILE A 251 9.25 4.29 4.52
C ILE A 251 9.64 4.61 5.96
N ALA A 252 8.97 3.95 6.90
CA ALA A 252 9.32 4.04 8.31
C ALA A 252 10.69 3.37 8.58
N THR A 253 11.52 4.01 9.38
CA THR A 253 12.86 3.50 9.73
C THR A 253 12.87 2.87 11.11
N PRO A 254 13.81 1.95 11.43
CA PRO A 254 13.95 1.38 12.79
C PRO A 254 14.01 2.47 13.87
N ARG A 255 14.74 3.56 13.61
CA ARG A 255 14.82 4.70 14.55
C ARG A 255 13.44 5.36 14.80
N ARG A 256 12.62 5.52 13.76
CA ARG A 256 11.28 6.11 13.91
C ARG A 256 10.33 5.17 14.63
N HIS A 257 10.38 3.88 14.31
CA HIS A 257 9.63 2.87 15.06
C HIS A 257 10.03 2.85 16.52
N THR A 258 11.34 2.87 16.85
CA THR A 258 11.83 2.96 18.23
C THR A 258 11.24 4.16 18.95
N ASN A 259 11.21 5.33 18.33
CA ASN A 259 10.60 6.53 18.92
C ASN A 259 9.10 6.33 19.20
N VAL A 260 8.36 5.69 18.29
CA VAL A 260 6.93 5.36 18.50
C VAL A 260 6.76 4.38 19.65
N LEU A 261 7.56 3.30 19.69
CA LEU A 261 7.52 2.30 20.76
C LEU A 261 7.80 2.92 22.12
N GLN A 262 8.82 3.77 22.22
CA GLN A 262 9.14 4.52 23.46
C GLN A 262 8.01 5.46 23.89
N HIS A 263 7.36 6.12 22.92
CA HIS A 263 6.18 6.93 23.21
C HIS A 263 5.04 6.09 23.78
N MET A 264 4.81 4.87 23.24
CA MET A 264 3.81 3.94 23.75
C MET A 264 4.14 3.46 25.17
N VAL A 265 5.42 3.18 25.47
CA VAL A 265 5.86 2.81 26.83
C VAL A 265 5.53 3.90 27.85
N GLY A 266 5.56 5.16 27.45
CA GLY A 266 5.17 6.28 28.32
C GLY A 266 3.75 6.18 28.89
N HIS A 267 2.82 5.51 28.20
CA HIS A 267 1.46 5.28 28.67
C HIS A 267 1.38 4.25 29.82
N PHE A 268 2.42 3.45 29.99
CA PHE A 268 2.50 2.45 31.07
C PHE A 268 3.32 2.92 32.30
N LYS A 269 3.67 4.23 32.37
CA LYS A 269 4.58 4.76 33.39
C LYS A 269 4.21 4.35 34.83
N ASN A 270 2.92 4.30 35.14
CA ASN A 270 2.39 3.99 36.47
C ASN A 270 1.70 2.61 36.54
N LEU A 271 1.80 1.80 35.47
CA LEU A 271 1.10 0.53 35.34
C LEU A 271 2.05 -0.67 35.39
N LEU A 272 3.28 -0.52 34.89
CA LEU A 272 4.27 -1.58 34.88
C LEU A 272 5.19 -1.51 36.10
N ASP A 273 5.51 -2.68 36.65
CA ASP A 273 6.60 -2.83 37.61
C ASP A 273 7.98 -2.67 36.96
N GLY A 274 9.02 -2.59 37.78
CA GLY A 274 10.40 -2.41 37.33
C GLY A 274 10.86 -3.49 36.35
N PRO A 275 10.76 -4.77 36.70
CA PRO A 275 11.12 -5.89 35.81
C PRO A 275 10.41 -5.88 34.46
N SER A 276 9.09 -5.78 34.42
CA SER A 276 8.29 -5.75 33.19
C SER A 276 8.64 -4.56 32.29
N LYS A 277 8.91 -3.41 32.90
CA LYS A 277 9.34 -2.22 32.16
C LYS A 277 10.75 -2.41 31.58
N ALA A 278 11.68 -3.02 32.34
CA ALA A 278 13.03 -3.29 31.87
C ALA A 278 13.02 -4.27 30.69
N GLU A 279 12.23 -5.35 30.76
CA GLU A 279 12.06 -6.32 29.69
C GLU A 279 11.54 -5.66 28.40
N LEU A 280 10.46 -4.86 28.50
CA LEU A 280 9.90 -4.15 27.36
C LEU A 280 10.90 -3.17 26.72
N LEU A 281 11.64 -2.41 27.52
CA LEU A 281 12.68 -1.50 27.05
C LEU A 281 13.86 -2.26 26.42
N GLY A 282 14.23 -3.41 26.98
CA GLY A 282 15.22 -4.32 26.41
C GLY A 282 14.84 -4.80 25.00
N ALA A 283 13.61 -5.29 24.84
CA ALA A 283 13.11 -5.72 23.53
C ALA A 283 13.06 -4.58 22.50
N ILE A 284 12.77 -3.35 22.94
CA ILE A 284 12.80 -2.16 22.06
C ILE A 284 14.24 -1.81 21.68
N GLU A 285 15.19 -1.95 22.58
CA GLU A 285 16.61 -1.71 22.29
C GLU A 285 17.17 -2.77 21.36
N ASP A 286 16.81 -4.05 21.53
CA ASP A 286 17.20 -5.13 20.62
C ASP A 286 16.65 -4.87 19.22
N TYR A 287 15.39 -4.42 19.09
CA TYR A 287 14.84 -3.99 17.82
C TYR A 287 15.61 -2.79 17.22
N ARG A 288 15.97 -1.79 18.04
CA ARG A 288 16.75 -0.63 17.59
C ARG A 288 18.11 -1.04 17.01
N ARG A 289 18.70 -2.10 17.56
CA ARG A 289 19.98 -2.70 17.11
C ARG A 289 19.80 -3.68 15.95
N GLU A 290 18.57 -3.85 15.45
CA GLU A 290 18.24 -4.81 14.39
C GLU A 290 18.61 -6.26 14.77
N LEU A 291 18.54 -6.64 16.05
CA LEU A 291 18.73 -8.00 16.55
C LEU A 291 17.45 -8.81 16.52
N VAL A 292 16.31 -8.16 16.60
CA VAL A 292 14.98 -8.76 16.55
C VAL A 292 14.04 -7.96 15.63
N PRO A 293 13.06 -8.60 14.98
CA PRO A 293 12.09 -7.90 14.15
C PRO A 293 11.08 -7.09 14.98
N LEU A 294 10.40 -6.13 14.33
CA LEU A 294 9.43 -5.23 14.96
C LEU A 294 8.30 -5.96 15.68
N VAL A 295 7.91 -7.14 15.22
CA VAL A 295 6.84 -7.94 15.83
C VAL A 295 7.14 -8.29 17.30
N VAL A 296 8.42 -8.41 17.70
CA VAL A 296 8.81 -8.80 19.07
C VAL A 296 8.38 -7.73 20.08
N PRO A 297 8.88 -6.47 20.04
CA PRO A 297 8.42 -5.45 20.98
C PRO A 297 6.93 -5.12 20.84
N LEU A 298 6.35 -5.23 19.64
CA LEU A 298 4.90 -5.04 19.45
C LEU A 298 4.08 -6.10 20.15
N THR A 299 4.55 -7.34 20.22
CA THR A 299 3.84 -8.44 20.90
C THR A 299 3.79 -8.17 22.42
N LEU A 300 4.90 -7.75 23.01
CA LEU A 300 4.94 -7.36 24.42
C LEU A 300 4.07 -6.14 24.70
N LEU A 301 4.12 -5.11 23.86
CA LEU A 301 3.24 -3.95 23.98
C LEU A 301 1.76 -4.32 23.92
N ARG A 302 1.35 -5.14 22.94
CA ARG A 302 -0.03 -5.61 22.82
C ARG A 302 -0.48 -6.42 24.06
N HIS A 303 0.42 -7.24 24.63
CA HIS A 303 0.16 -7.93 25.88
C HIS A 303 -0.16 -6.94 27.00
N HIS A 304 0.70 -5.97 27.22
CA HIS A 304 0.50 -4.98 28.29
C HIS A 304 -0.72 -4.06 28.03
N VAL A 305 -1.00 -3.70 26.79
CA VAL A 305 -2.23 -2.95 26.42
C VAL A 305 -3.47 -3.69 26.91
N ARG A 306 -3.54 -5.02 26.68
CA ARG A 306 -4.69 -5.84 27.10
C ARG A 306 -4.74 -6.07 28.60
N VAL A 307 -3.61 -6.35 29.24
CA VAL A 307 -3.53 -6.62 30.70
C VAL A 307 -3.92 -5.40 31.52
N HIS A 308 -3.51 -4.22 31.06
CA HIS A 308 -3.73 -2.97 31.81
C HIS A 308 -4.88 -2.11 31.23
N ASP A 309 -5.62 -2.63 30.25
CA ASP A 309 -6.76 -1.97 29.59
C ASP A 309 -6.48 -0.52 29.17
N VAL A 310 -5.34 -0.31 28.45
CA VAL A 310 -4.96 1.02 27.98
C VAL A 310 -5.73 1.37 26.71
N GLU A 311 -6.97 1.85 26.87
CA GLU A 311 -7.94 2.13 25.83
C GLU A 311 -7.35 2.96 24.66
N TYR A 312 -6.60 4.03 24.99
CA TYR A 312 -5.97 4.86 23.95
C TYR A 312 -5.05 4.06 23.02
N LEU A 313 -4.22 3.16 23.56
CA LEU A 313 -3.32 2.32 22.78
C LEU A 313 -4.07 1.20 22.07
N ALA A 314 -5.10 0.63 22.67
CA ALA A 314 -5.95 -0.38 22.04
C ALA A 314 -6.58 0.14 20.73
N GLY A 315 -6.92 1.43 20.67
CA GLY A 315 -7.47 2.08 19.48
C GLY A 315 -6.42 2.45 18.40
N GLN A 316 -5.13 2.17 18.61
CA GLN A 316 -4.08 2.54 17.67
C GLN A 316 -3.85 1.48 16.59
N LEU A 317 -4.12 1.83 15.34
CA LEU A 317 -3.88 0.97 14.17
C LEU A 317 -2.40 0.62 13.95
N TYR A 318 -1.48 1.36 14.57
CA TYR A 318 -0.06 1.02 14.57
C TYR A 318 0.22 -0.38 15.13
N LEU A 319 -0.57 -0.84 16.10
CA LEU A 319 -0.43 -2.18 16.67
C LEU A 319 -0.82 -3.28 15.65
N GLU A 320 -1.89 -3.05 14.87
CA GLU A 320 -2.41 -3.98 13.86
C GLU A 320 -2.90 -3.24 12.61
N PRO A 321 -1.98 -2.72 11.76
CA PRO A 321 -2.36 -1.92 10.60
C PRO A 321 -2.97 -2.76 9.46
N HIS A 322 -2.68 -4.05 9.45
CA HIS A 322 -3.11 -5.07 8.49
C HIS A 322 -3.19 -6.44 9.18
N PRO A 323 -3.81 -7.46 8.58
CA PRO A 323 -3.87 -8.82 9.13
C PRO A 323 -2.49 -9.36 9.46
N LYS A 324 -2.34 -9.94 10.66
CA LYS A 324 -1.06 -10.50 11.15
C LYS A 324 -0.57 -11.69 10.33
N GLU A 325 -1.49 -12.40 9.69
CA GLU A 325 -1.24 -13.55 8.81
C GLU A 325 -0.39 -13.18 7.57
N LEU A 326 -0.30 -11.90 7.23
CA LEU A 326 0.59 -11.39 6.19
C LEU A 326 2.07 -11.39 6.62
N MET A 327 2.35 -11.55 7.92
CA MET A 327 3.70 -11.67 8.53
C MET A 327 4.69 -10.57 8.11
N LEU A 328 4.19 -9.37 7.80
CA LEU A 328 4.99 -8.30 7.21
C LEU A 328 6.00 -7.67 8.17
N ARG A 329 5.80 -7.78 9.49
CA ARG A 329 6.68 -7.19 10.53
C ARG A 329 7.67 -8.19 11.13
N ASN A 330 7.92 -9.29 10.42
CA ASN A 330 8.81 -10.38 10.84
C ASN A 330 10.22 -10.28 10.26
N HIS A 331 10.57 -9.19 9.58
CA HIS A 331 11.90 -8.94 9.04
C HIS A 331 12.70 -7.96 9.91
N VAL A 332 14.01 -8.04 9.83
CA VAL A 332 14.98 -7.15 10.51
C VAL A 332 15.50 -6.11 9.55
#